data_ee867fa82b4c95c6f47fca596484ba5e
#
_entry.id   ee867fa82b4c95c6f47fca596484ba5e
#
_cell.length_a   1.000
_cell.length_b   1.000
_cell.length_c   1.000
_cell.angle_alpha   90.00
_cell.angle_beta   90.00
_cell.angle_gamma   90.00
#
_symmetry.space_group_name_H-M   'P 1'
#
loop_
_entity.id
_entity.type
_entity.pdbx_description
1 polymer ?
#
loop_
_entity_poly.entity_id
_entity_poly.type
_entity_poly.pdbx_seq_one_letter_code
_entity_poly.pdbx_strand_id
1 'polypeptide(L)'
;MKWFEEIPKIENIELYVTLVVFVFTLWFVFNTIKYYRGEKRKVKHLHRFAREGESISQYELAKRYAKGDMVKKSCQNAASLSQKAAFSGDEEAREFLDEILKSKRC
;
A
#
# COMPACT_ATOMS: atom_id res chain seq x y z
N MET A 1 2.79 -44.57 24.67
CA MET A 1 1.64 -43.72 24.38
C MET A 1 0.74 -44.36 23.36
N LYS A 2 -0.53 -44.40 23.65
CA LYS A 2 -1.50 -45.06 22.80
C LYS A 2 -1.67 -44.44 21.44
N TRP A 3 -1.39 -43.15 21.32
CA TRP A 3 -1.53 -42.49 20.04
C TRP A 3 -0.48 -42.93 19.01
N PHE A 4 0.66 -43.50 19.47
CA PHE A 4 1.63 -44.08 18.55
C PHE A 4 1.13 -45.41 17.98
N GLU A 5 0.29 -46.12 18.71
CA GLU A 5 -0.29 -47.37 18.27
C GLU A 5 -1.40 -47.16 17.26
N GLU A 6 -1.91 -45.95 17.19
CA GLU A 6 -2.99 -45.58 16.29
C GLU A 6 -2.45 -44.93 15.03
N ILE A 7 -1.92 -45.74 14.17
CA ILE A 7 -1.44 -45.31 12.85
C ILE A 7 -2.48 -44.46 12.11
N PRO A 8 -3.80 -44.77 12.17
CA PRO A 8 -4.79 -43.88 11.55
C PRO A 8 -4.78 -42.45 12.08
N LYS A 9 -4.29 -42.24 13.30
CA LYS A 9 -4.16 -40.89 13.85
C LYS A 9 -3.04 -40.10 13.18
N ILE A 10 -2.02 -40.77 12.67
CA ILE A 10 -0.95 -40.11 11.90
C ILE A 10 -1.53 -39.53 10.61
N GLU A 11 -2.41 -40.25 9.94
CA GLU A 11 -3.15 -39.74 8.80
C GLU A 11 -4.05 -38.57 9.18
N ASN A 12 -4.69 -38.65 10.34
CA ASN A 12 -5.50 -37.58 10.89
C ASN A 12 -4.65 -36.35 11.21
N ILE A 13 -3.41 -36.55 11.70
CA ILE A 13 -2.48 -35.45 11.97
C ILE A 13 -2.12 -34.74 10.69
N GLU A 14 -1.88 -35.47 9.60
CA GLU A 14 -1.63 -34.87 8.28
C GLU A 14 -2.84 -34.05 7.82
N LEU A 15 -4.05 -34.56 8.01
CA LEU A 15 -5.27 -33.85 7.73
C LEU A 15 -5.37 -32.57 8.57
N TYR A 16 -5.07 -32.62 9.86
CA TYR A 16 -5.09 -31.47 10.73
C TYR A 16 -4.05 -30.43 10.30
N VAL A 17 -2.85 -30.87 9.98
CA VAL A 17 -1.78 -29.97 9.50
C VAL A 17 -2.22 -29.29 8.21
N THR A 18 -2.79 -30.04 7.28
CA THR A 18 -3.31 -29.50 6.03
C THR A 18 -4.42 -28.48 6.27
N LEU A 19 -5.34 -28.78 7.18
CA LEU A 19 -6.42 -27.85 7.55
C LEU A 19 -5.88 -26.58 8.18
N VAL A 20 -4.91 -26.70 9.09
CA VAL A 20 -4.29 -25.55 9.75
C VAL A 20 -3.59 -24.66 8.73
N VAL A 21 -2.81 -25.26 7.82
CA VAL A 21 -2.14 -24.52 6.76
C VAL A 21 -3.15 -23.84 5.85
N PHE A 22 -4.23 -24.52 5.50
CA PHE A 22 -5.29 -23.98 4.65
C PHE A 22 -5.98 -22.79 5.32
N VAL A 23 -6.37 -22.94 6.59
CA VAL A 23 -6.98 -21.86 7.36
C VAL A 23 -6.03 -20.66 7.49
N PHE A 24 -4.76 -20.94 7.79
CA PHE A 24 -3.74 -19.90 7.90
C PHE A 24 -3.56 -19.15 6.56
N THR A 25 -3.55 -19.88 5.46
CA THR A 25 -3.44 -19.30 4.12
C THR A 25 -4.64 -18.41 3.82
N LEU A 26 -5.85 -18.86 4.11
CA LEU A 26 -7.07 -18.08 3.94
C LEU A 26 -7.02 -16.82 4.80
N TRP A 27 -6.62 -16.94 6.04
CA TRP A 27 -6.49 -15.81 6.95
C TRP A 27 -5.49 -14.79 6.40
N PHE A 28 -4.34 -15.26 5.93
CA PHE A 28 -3.31 -14.42 5.33
C PHE A 28 -3.84 -13.69 4.09
N VAL A 29 -4.55 -14.40 3.22
CA VAL A 29 -5.14 -13.81 2.02
C VAL A 29 -6.18 -12.75 2.39
N PHE A 30 -7.06 -13.04 3.34
CA PHE A 30 -8.05 -12.07 3.82
C PHE A 30 -7.39 -10.84 4.41
N ASN A 31 -6.35 -11.04 5.22
CA ASN A 31 -5.60 -9.95 5.83
C ASN A 31 -4.95 -9.06 4.76
N THR A 32 -4.36 -9.68 3.73
CA THR A 32 -3.75 -8.96 2.62
C THR A 32 -4.78 -8.17 1.83
N ILE A 33 -5.92 -8.77 1.51
CA ILE A 33 -7.01 -8.09 0.79
C ILE A 33 -7.53 -6.90 1.60
N LYS A 34 -7.70 -7.09 2.90
CA LYS A 34 -8.16 -6.01 3.79
C LYS A 34 -7.18 -4.86 3.81
N TYR A 35 -5.89 -5.14 3.85
CA TYR A 35 -4.83 -4.14 3.77
C TYR A 35 -4.91 -3.37 2.45
N TYR A 36 -4.99 -4.06 1.33
CA TYR A 36 -5.07 -3.44 0.00
C TYR A 36 -6.30 -2.56 -0.15
N ARG A 37 -7.45 -3.01 0.35
CA ARG A 37 -8.67 -2.21 0.31
C ARG A 37 -8.54 -0.93 1.12
N GLY A 38 -7.90 -1.01 2.28
CA GLY A 38 -7.63 0.14 3.12
C GLY A 38 -6.73 1.16 2.42
N GLU A 39 -5.66 0.69 1.77
CA GLU A 39 -4.75 1.56 1.02
C GLU A 39 -5.44 2.18 -0.20
N LYS A 40 -6.26 1.43 -0.93
CA LYS A 40 -7.04 1.97 -2.05
C LYS A 40 -7.98 3.09 -1.60
N ARG A 41 -8.63 2.92 -0.46
CA ARG A 41 -9.49 3.95 0.11
C ARG A 41 -8.71 5.21 0.44
N LYS A 42 -7.53 5.06 1.05
CA LYS A 42 -6.65 6.19 1.36
C LYS A 42 -6.28 6.96 0.10
N VAL A 43 -5.86 6.27 -0.95
CA VAL A 43 -5.52 6.91 -2.23
C VAL A 43 -6.72 7.62 -2.83
N LYS A 44 -7.88 7.01 -2.79
CA LYS A 44 -9.12 7.63 -3.28
C LYS A 44 -9.46 8.91 -2.52
N HIS A 45 -9.31 8.90 -1.21
CA HIS A 45 -9.48 10.08 -0.38
C HIS A 45 -8.44 11.16 -0.69
N LEU A 46 -7.17 10.76 -0.89
CA LEU A 46 -6.12 11.70 -1.27
C LEU A 46 -6.43 12.39 -2.60
N HIS A 47 -6.90 11.65 -3.60
CA HIS A 47 -7.32 12.25 -4.88
C HIS A 47 -8.43 13.26 -4.69
N ARG A 48 -9.41 12.94 -3.88
CA ARG A 48 -10.54 13.81 -3.60
C ARG A 48 -10.08 15.09 -2.91
N PHE A 49 -9.32 14.98 -1.83
CA PHE A 49 -8.82 16.13 -1.08
C PHE A 49 -7.83 16.96 -1.88
N ALA A 50 -6.99 16.30 -2.68
CA ALA A 50 -6.06 17.00 -3.58
C ALA A 50 -6.83 17.85 -4.60
N ARG A 51 -7.94 17.35 -5.14
CA ARG A 51 -8.79 18.11 -6.05
C ARG A 51 -9.45 19.31 -5.36
N GLU A 52 -9.76 19.17 -4.06
CA GLU A 52 -10.33 20.26 -3.26
C GLU A 52 -9.29 21.32 -2.90
N GLY A 53 -8.02 21.11 -3.22
CA GLY A 53 -6.96 22.08 -3.00
C GLY A 53 -6.18 21.89 -1.70
N GLU A 54 -6.35 20.77 -1.01
CA GLU A 54 -5.60 20.48 0.21
C GLU A 54 -4.15 20.14 -0.12
N SER A 55 -3.22 21.01 0.32
CA SER A 55 -1.80 20.89 0.00
C SER A 55 -1.15 19.61 0.55
N ILE A 56 -1.53 19.23 1.77
CA ILE A 56 -1.00 18.00 2.39
C ILE A 56 -1.37 16.78 1.56
N SER A 57 -2.62 16.69 1.12
CA SER A 57 -3.09 15.59 0.28
C SER A 57 -2.42 15.58 -1.08
N GLN A 58 -2.20 16.75 -1.67
CA GLN A 58 -1.47 16.87 -2.93
C GLN A 58 -0.03 16.37 -2.79
N TYR A 59 0.65 16.73 -1.74
CA TYR A 59 2.01 16.28 -1.47
C TYR A 59 2.07 14.77 -1.22
N GLU A 60 1.18 14.24 -0.39
CA GLU A 60 1.09 12.81 -0.10
C GLU A 60 0.84 12.00 -1.37
N LEU A 61 -0.07 12.48 -2.20
CA LEU A 61 -0.38 11.84 -3.48
C LEU A 61 0.81 11.92 -4.43
N ALA A 62 1.53 13.05 -4.44
CA ALA A 62 2.75 13.22 -5.23
C ALA A 62 3.81 12.18 -4.85
N LYS A 63 4.00 11.94 -3.56
CA LYS A 63 4.94 10.92 -3.09
C LYS A 63 4.53 9.52 -3.56
N ARG A 64 3.24 9.22 -3.56
CA ARG A 64 2.73 7.94 -4.05
C ARG A 64 2.96 7.75 -5.54
N TYR A 65 2.76 8.79 -6.33
CA TYR A 65 3.04 8.74 -7.76
C TYR A 65 4.53 8.58 -8.05
N ALA A 66 5.38 9.22 -7.25
CA ALA A 66 6.83 9.09 -7.40
C ALA A 66 7.31 7.67 -7.14
N LYS A 67 6.72 6.99 -6.15
CA LYS A 67 7.08 5.62 -5.79
C LYS A 67 6.30 4.56 -6.56
N GLY A 68 5.15 4.91 -7.12
CA GLY A 68 4.23 3.94 -7.70
C GLY A 68 3.46 3.16 -6.64
N ASP A 69 3.22 3.76 -5.48
CA ASP A 69 2.51 3.14 -4.36
C ASP A 69 1.01 3.25 -4.54
N MET A 70 0.36 2.14 -4.83
CA MET A 70 -1.10 2.01 -5.07
C MET A 70 -1.61 2.85 -6.25
N VAL A 71 -0.71 3.51 -6.97
CA VAL A 71 -1.00 4.24 -8.20
C VAL A 71 0.08 3.92 -9.23
N LYS A 72 -0.22 4.11 -10.50
CA LYS A 72 0.78 3.91 -11.54
C LYS A 72 1.87 4.99 -11.41
N LYS A 73 3.13 4.56 -11.34
CA LYS A 73 4.27 5.47 -11.21
C LYS A 73 4.25 6.50 -12.33
N SER A 74 4.30 7.78 -11.96
CA SER A 74 4.33 8.89 -12.90
C SER A 74 5.09 10.07 -12.30
N CYS A 75 6.28 10.32 -12.79
CA CYS A 75 7.08 11.46 -12.36
C CYS A 75 6.41 12.78 -12.72
N GLN A 76 5.74 12.81 -13.84
CA GLN A 76 5.02 13.99 -14.30
C GLN A 76 3.87 14.37 -13.36
N ASN A 77 3.07 13.39 -12.96
CA ASN A 77 2.00 13.63 -12.00
C ASN A 77 2.55 14.00 -10.62
N ALA A 78 3.63 13.35 -10.20
CA ALA A 78 4.29 13.67 -8.94
C ALA A 78 4.78 15.11 -8.93
N ALA A 79 5.43 15.56 -9.99
CA ALA A 79 5.91 16.94 -10.12
C ALA A 79 4.76 17.94 -10.15
N SER A 80 3.70 17.65 -10.90
CA SER A 80 2.53 18.53 -11.00
C SER A 80 1.84 18.70 -9.65
N LEU A 81 1.63 17.62 -8.90
CA LEU A 81 1.00 17.66 -7.59
C LEU A 81 1.89 18.37 -6.56
N SER A 82 3.21 18.12 -6.61
CA SER A 82 4.17 18.79 -5.75
C SER A 82 4.19 20.29 -6.00
N GLN A 83 4.09 20.69 -7.27
CA GLN A 83 4.02 22.09 -7.66
C GLN A 83 2.76 22.76 -7.10
N LYS A 84 1.61 22.11 -7.21
CA LYS A 84 0.36 22.63 -6.66
C LYS A 84 0.43 22.77 -5.14
N ALA A 85 0.99 21.78 -4.46
CA ALA A 85 1.16 21.81 -3.01
C ALA A 85 2.13 22.93 -2.59
N ALA A 86 3.22 23.11 -3.33
CA ALA A 86 4.19 24.18 -3.08
C ALA A 86 3.56 25.56 -3.24
N PHE A 87 2.73 25.74 -4.26
CA PHE A 87 1.98 27.01 -4.45
C PHE A 87 1.02 27.28 -3.31
N SER A 88 0.51 26.24 -2.68
CA SER A 88 -0.37 26.39 -1.50
C SER A 88 0.39 26.66 -0.20
N GLY A 89 1.73 26.72 -0.26
CA GLY A 89 2.56 27.07 0.89
C GLY A 89 3.24 25.88 1.59
N ASP A 90 3.18 24.70 1.01
CA ASP A 90 3.84 23.52 1.58
C ASP A 90 5.33 23.50 1.17
N GLU A 91 6.19 23.79 2.15
CA GLU A 91 7.64 23.83 1.91
C GLU A 91 8.24 22.43 1.65
N GLU A 92 7.70 21.39 2.29
CA GLU A 92 8.15 20.03 2.05
C GLU A 92 7.88 19.62 0.60
N ALA A 93 6.75 20.03 0.07
CA ALA A 93 6.41 19.77 -1.32
C ALA A 93 7.35 20.52 -2.27
N ARG A 94 7.75 21.71 -1.91
CA ARG A 94 8.72 22.49 -2.70
C ARG A 94 10.06 21.79 -2.74
N GLU A 95 10.55 21.32 -1.61
CA GLU A 95 11.82 20.57 -1.53
C GLU A 95 11.74 19.28 -2.35
N PHE A 96 10.63 18.57 -2.24
CA PHE A 96 10.38 17.35 -2.99
C PHE A 96 10.36 17.62 -4.49
N LEU A 97 9.71 18.69 -4.91
CA LEU A 97 9.69 19.12 -6.32
C LEU A 97 11.09 19.42 -6.82
N ASP A 98 11.88 20.15 -6.04
CA ASP A 98 13.27 20.47 -6.39
C ASP A 98 14.11 19.22 -6.56
N GLU A 99 13.94 18.23 -5.71
CA GLU A 99 14.63 16.94 -5.84
C GLU A 99 14.25 16.21 -7.13
N ILE A 100 12.97 16.21 -7.48
CA ILE A 100 12.50 15.59 -8.72
C ILE A 100 13.10 16.30 -9.94
N LEU A 101 13.11 17.62 -9.92
CA LEU A 101 13.61 18.42 -11.03
C LEU A 101 15.13 18.29 -11.19
N LYS A 102 15.87 18.21 -10.07
CA LYS A 102 17.34 18.05 -10.11
C LYS A 102 17.76 16.69 -10.62
N SER A 103 17.11 15.64 -10.12
CA SER A 103 17.51 14.27 -10.45
C SER A 103 16.90 13.78 -11.75
N LYS A 104 15.86 14.44 -12.25
CA LYS A 104 15.02 13.97 -13.37
C LYS A 104 14.48 12.56 -13.15
N ARG A 105 14.45 12.14 -11.90
CA ARG A 105 13.95 10.84 -11.44
C ARG A 105 12.99 11.05 -10.27
N CYS A 106 12.04 10.17 -10.18
CA CYS A 106 11.18 10.11 -9.00
C CYS A 106 11.49 8.90 -8.16
#